data_34d92e84af9b7a16789785620d708f75
#
_entry.id   34d92e84af9b7a16789785620d708f75
#
_cell.length_a   1.000
_cell.length_b   1.000
_cell.length_c   1.000
_cell.angle_alpha   90.00
_cell.angle_beta   90.00
_cell.angle_gamma   90.00
#
_symmetry.space_group_name_H-M   'P 1'
#
loop_
_entity.id
_entity.type
_entity.pdbx_description
1 polymer ?
#
loop_
_entity_poly.entity_id
_entity_poly.type
_entity_poly.pdbx_seq_one_letter_code
_entity_poly.pdbx_strand_id
1 'polypeptide(L)'
;MKIIILSLFLLLICIFTWSIIIEPNILTVKHIKIKDEQLKGIKIVFASDFHIKPYENYRLKRIIRAINKQNADIVLLGGDYVSGHKKGSSMTIDKIAKSFSNITSKYGTYAVIGNHDGWQGKEEIVKELEKNNIKVLFNNNVCLEKFCIAGVDDMQTGNPDINKALNNTKAPIILLSHTPDIIPDVPYKVNLTLAGHLHGGQIRLPKAIITPSKYGKKFTNGYYEYKGKKIYTTYGLGTSILPMRFNCLPEIAVIEFD
;
A
#
# COMPACT_ATOMS: atom_id res chain seq x y z
N MET A 1 -19.64 -36.11 23.89
CA MET A 1 -18.19 -35.84 23.70
C MET A 1 -17.78 -35.90 22.22
N LYS A 2 -18.00 -37.01 21.47
CA LYS A 2 -17.60 -37.15 20.05
C LYS A 2 -18.21 -36.06 19.12
N ILE A 3 -19.49 -35.72 19.29
CA ILE A 3 -20.18 -34.70 18.51
C ILE A 3 -19.54 -33.31 18.74
N ILE A 4 -19.22 -32.94 19.98
CA ILE A 4 -18.58 -31.64 20.31
C ILE A 4 -17.21 -31.56 19.67
N ILE A 5 -16.41 -32.62 19.72
CA ILE A 5 -15.08 -32.68 19.11
C ILE A 5 -15.20 -32.53 17.58
N LEU A 6 -16.14 -33.22 16.95
CA LEU A 6 -16.39 -33.08 15.51
C LEU A 6 -16.83 -31.67 15.16
N SER A 7 -17.74 -31.06 15.92
CA SER A 7 -18.20 -29.69 15.68
C SER A 7 -17.05 -28.68 15.82
N LEU A 8 -16.18 -28.81 16.81
CA LEU A 8 -14.99 -27.95 16.98
C LEU A 8 -14.00 -28.12 15.81
N PHE A 9 -13.80 -29.35 15.36
CA PHE A 9 -12.94 -29.63 14.20
C PHE A 9 -13.46 -29.00 12.92
N LEU A 10 -14.76 -29.14 12.64
CA LEU A 10 -15.40 -28.49 11.50
C LEU A 10 -15.33 -26.97 11.57
N LEU A 11 -15.53 -26.39 12.76
CA LEU A 11 -15.39 -24.94 12.96
C LEU A 11 -13.97 -24.46 12.63
N LEU A 12 -12.94 -25.18 13.08
CA LEU A 12 -11.55 -24.85 12.76
C LEU A 12 -11.30 -24.92 11.24
N ILE A 13 -11.78 -25.94 10.55
CA ILE A 13 -11.69 -26.03 9.08
C ILE A 13 -12.34 -24.82 8.43
N CYS A 14 -13.52 -24.41 8.87
CA CYS A 14 -14.22 -23.24 8.35
C CYS A 14 -13.39 -21.94 8.55
N ILE A 15 -12.83 -21.75 9.74
CA ILE A 15 -11.99 -20.58 10.06
C ILE A 15 -10.73 -20.58 9.19
N PHE A 16 -10.05 -21.71 9.02
CA PHE A 16 -8.85 -21.81 8.18
C PHE A 16 -9.19 -21.58 6.70
N THR A 17 -10.26 -22.19 6.20
CA THR A 17 -10.72 -21.97 4.82
C THR A 17 -11.06 -20.51 4.57
N TRP A 18 -11.78 -19.87 5.48
CA TRP A 18 -12.07 -18.45 5.43
C TRP A 18 -10.78 -17.64 5.36
N SER A 19 -9.88 -17.84 6.31
CA SER A 19 -8.69 -17.01 6.48
C SER A 19 -7.65 -17.19 5.36
N ILE A 20 -7.51 -18.37 4.79
CA ILE A 20 -6.48 -18.67 3.78
C ILE A 20 -7.01 -18.51 2.36
N ILE A 21 -8.28 -18.90 2.12
CA ILE A 21 -8.81 -18.97 0.77
C ILE A 21 -9.80 -17.83 0.49
N ILE A 22 -10.72 -17.54 1.40
CA ILE A 22 -11.83 -16.62 1.12
C ILE A 22 -11.41 -15.19 1.36
N GLU A 23 -11.07 -14.83 2.59
CA GLU A 23 -10.80 -13.45 2.99
C GLU A 23 -9.67 -12.78 2.19
N PRO A 24 -8.50 -13.41 1.93
CA PRO A 24 -7.44 -12.82 1.13
C PRO A 24 -7.84 -12.49 -0.32
N ASN A 25 -8.92 -13.10 -0.80
CA ASN A 25 -9.45 -12.89 -2.15
C ASN A 25 -10.64 -11.92 -2.21
N ILE A 26 -11.14 -11.42 -1.09
CA ILE A 26 -12.20 -10.39 -1.05
C ILE A 26 -11.55 -9.02 -1.19
N LEU A 27 -11.42 -8.53 -2.44
CA LEU A 27 -10.91 -7.19 -2.70
C LEU A 27 -11.99 -6.15 -2.37
N THR A 28 -11.67 -5.21 -1.49
CA THR A 28 -12.52 -4.07 -1.14
C THR A 28 -12.01 -2.77 -1.73
N VAL A 29 -12.94 -1.85 -2.02
CA VAL A 29 -12.63 -0.47 -2.37
C VAL A 29 -13.20 0.41 -1.26
N LYS A 30 -12.32 1.12 -0.56
CA LYS A 30 -12.71 1.97 0.56
C LYS A 30 -12.61 3.44 0.17
N HIS A 31 -13.72 4.14 0.29
CA HIS A 31 -13.77 5.58 0.05
C HIS A 31 -13.52 6.34 1.35
N ILE A 32 -12.57 7.26 1.30
CA ILE A 32 -12.14 8.09 2.42
C ILE A 32 -12.27 9.56 2.02
N LYS A 33 -13.01 10.34 2.81
CA LYS A 33 -13.10 11.79 2.66
C LYS A 33 -12.21 12.46 3.68
N ILE A 34 -11.37 13.38 3.23
CA ILE A 34 -10.43 14.12 4.08
C ILE A 34 -10.68 15.62 3.84
N LYS A 35 -10.88 16.37 4.90
CA LYS A 35 -10.99 17.83 4.81
C LYS A 35 -9.64 18.45 4.50
N ASP A 36 -9.50 19.00 3.31
CA ASP A 36 -8.32 19.76 2.90
C ASP A 36 -8.67 20.67 1.70
N GLU A 37 -8.91 21.94 1.96
CA GLU A 37 -9.32 22.91 0.93
C GLU A 37 -8.27 23.07 -0.19
N GLN A 38 -6.98 22.85 0.09
CA GLN A 38 -5.92 22.97 -0.90
C GLN A 38 -5.92 21.80 -1.91
N LEU A 39 -6.40 20.62 -1.49
CA LEU A 39 -6.50 19.42 -2.32
C LEU A 39 -7.93 19.18 -2.82
N LYS A 40 -8.86 20.07 -2.55
CA LYS A 40 -10.27 19.93 -2.90
C LYS A 40 -10.48 19.56 -4.36
N GLY A 41 -11.33 18.55 -4.60
CA GLY A 41 -11.66 18.03 -5.91
C GLY A 41 -10.60 17.11 -6.53
N ILE A 42 -9.54 16.80 -5.83
CA ILE A 42 -8.57 15.77 -6.25
C ILE A 42 -9.01 14.39 -5.74
N LYS A 43 -9.02 13.42 -6.64
CA LYS A 43 -9.28 12.01 -6.32
C LYS A 43 -8.02 11.18 -6.49
N ILE A 44 -7.58 10.57 -5.40
CA ILE A 44 -6.42 9.68 -5.37
C ILE A 44 -6.90 8.22 -5.23
N VAL A 45 -6.34 7.32 -6.02
CA VAL A 45 -6.37 5.89 -5.71
C VAL A 45 -5.01 5.51 -5.13
N PHE A 46 -5.02 4.95 -3.93
CA PHE A 46 -3.83 4.44 -3.25
C PHE A 46 -3.92 2.92 -3.08
N ALA A 47 -2.86 2.22 -3.49
CA ALA A 47 -2.73 0.77 -3.39
C ALA A 47 -1.30 0.40 -2.99
N SER A 48 -1.13 -0.55 -2.07
CA SER A 48 0.16 -0.98 -1.54
C SER A 48 0.15 -2.46 -1.17
N ASP A 49 1.33 -2.99 -0.88
CA ASP A 49 1.51 -4.35 -0.35
C ASP A 49 0.85 -5.40 -1.24
N PHE A 50 1.20 -5.37 -2.51
CA PHE A 50 0.61 -6.25 -3.53
C PHE A 50 1.00 -7.72 -3.30
N HIS A 51 2.27 -7.99 -2.99
CA HIS A 51 2.83 -9.32 -2.74
C HIS A 51 2.35 -10.35 -3.76
N ILE A 52 2.54 -10.06 -5.06
CA ILE A 52 2.03 -10.90 -6.15
C ILE A 52 2.83 -12.20 -6.25
N LYS A 53 2.19 -13.32 -5.96
CA LYS A 53 2.77 -14.67 -6.09
C LYS A 53 2.85 -15.12 -7.55
N PRO A 54 3.69 -16.11 -7.91
CA PRO A 54 3.93 -16.48 -9.30
C PRO A 54 2.69 -16.84 -10.12
N TYR A 55 1.65 -17.37 -9.47
CA TYR A 55 0.41 -17.84 -10.12
C TYR A 55 -0.76 -16.84 -10.04
N GLU A 56 -0.55 -15.63 -9.49
CA GLU A 56 -1.63 -14.67 -9.20
C GLU A 56 -1.94 -13.67 -10.34
N ASN A 57 -1.70 -14.03 -11.59
CA ASN A 57 -1.99 -13.15 -12.73
C ASN A 57 -3.47 -12.69 -12.79
N TYR A 58 -4.41 -13.59 -12.46
CA TYR A 58 -5.83 -13.23 -12.42
C TYR A 58 -6.13 -12.21 -11.31
N ARG A 59 -5.52 -12.41 -10.12
CA ARG A 59 -5.66 -11.47 -8.99
C ARG A 59 -5.11 -10.09 -9.36
N LEU A 60 -3.93 -10.02 -9.96
CA LEU A 60 -3.31 -8.76 -10.40
C LEU A 60 -4.20 -8.02 -11.41
N LYS A 61 -4.72 -8.72 -12.43
CA LYS A 61 -5.64 -8.13 -13.40
C LYS A 61 -6.93 -7.62 -12.75
N ARG A 62 -7.44 -8.31 -11.73
CA ARG A 62 -8.64 -7.89 -10.99
C ARG A 62 -8.38 -6.61 -10.19
N ILE A 63 -7.21 -6.50 -9.55
CA ILE A 63 -6.79 -5.29 -8.84
C ILE A 63 -6.72 -4.10 -9.79
N ILE A 64 -6.05 -4.24 -10.94
CA ILE A 64 -5.91 -3.16 -11.93
C ILE A 64 -7.28 -2.71 -12.45
N ARG A 65 -8.17 -3.63 -12.76
CA ARG A 65 -9.55 -3.29 -13.18
C ARG A 65 -10.30 -2.52 -12.08
N ALA A 66 -10.11 -2.90 -10.81
CA ALA A 66 -10.74 -2.22 -9.69
C ALA A 66 -10.18 -0.81 -9.49
N ILE A 67 -8.87 -0.61 -9.67
CA ILE A 67 -8.22 0.70 -9.67
C ILE A 67 -8.81 1.58 -10.80
N ASN A 68 -8.84 1.09 -12.03
CA ASN A 68 -9.30 1.86 -13.20
C ASN A 68 -10.78 2.26 -13.10
N LYS A 69 -11.63 1.41 -12.49
CA LYS A 69 -13.04 1.72 -12.25
C LYS A 69 -13.27 2.95 -11.37
N GLN A 70 -12.26 3.39 -10.63
CA GLN A 70 -12.39 4.54 -9.74
C GLN A 70 -12.26 5.88 -10.48
N ASN A 71 -11.78 5.89 -11.72
CA ASN A 71 -11.56 7.11 -12.51
C ASN A 71 -10.77 8.15 -11.70
N ALA A 72 -9.61 7.74 -11.18
CA ALA A 72 -8.77 8.58 -10.35
C ALA A 72 -8.11 9.70 -11.13
N ASP A 73 -7.89 10.86 -10.48
CA ASP A 73 -6.99 11.87 -11.04
C ASP A 73 -5.55 11.38 -11.03
N ILE A 74 -5.17 10.64 -9.99
CA ILE A 74 -3.83 10.08 -9.85
C ILE A 74 -3.87 8.72 -9.14
N VAL A 75 -2.98 7.81 -9.53
CA VAL A 75 -2.78 6.53 -8.85
C VAL A 75 -1.41 6.53 -8.17
N LEU A 76 -1.41 6.18 -6.88
CA LEU A 76 -0.24 6.15 -6.03
C LEU A 76 -0.02 4.72 -5.52
N LEU A 77 1.19 4.18 -5.72
CA LEU A 77 1.55 2.81 -5.38
C LEU A 77 2.57 2.81 -4.23
N GLY A 78 2.21 2.16 -3.13
CA GLY A 78 2.93 2.27 -1.85
C GLY A 78 4.04 1.23 -1.63
N GLY A 79 4.47 0.47 -2.66
CA GLY A 79 5.53 -0.53 -2.54
C GLY A 79 5.04 -1.93 -2.25
N ASP A 80 6.01 -2.85 -2.06
CA ASP A 80 5.82 -4.28 -1.85
C ASP A 80 5.02 -4.92 -3.00
N TYR A 81 5.54 -4.78 -4.23
CA TYR A 81 4.97 -5.37 -5.44
C TYR A 81 5.23 -6.87 -5.49
N VAL A 82 6.44 -7.27 -5.10
CA VAL A 82 6.90 -8.66 -5.09
C VAL A 82 6.61 -9.34 -3.75
N SER A 83 6.49 -10.68 -3.76
CA SER A 83 6.20 -11.50 -2.59
C SER A 83 7.43 -12.23 -2.09
N GLY A 84 7.60 -12.31 -0.76
CA GLY A 84 8.70 -13.03 -0.11
C GLY A 84 10.02 -12.28 -0.10
N HIS A 85 11.08 -12.93 0.39
CA HIS A 85 12.39 -12.31 0.64
C HIS A 85 13.44 -12.66 -0.43
N LYS A 86 13.13 -13.57 -1.35
CA LYS A 86 14.08 -14.09 -2.35
C LYS A 86 13.49 -14.06 -3.75
N LYS A 87 14.31 -13.82 -4.75
CA LYS A 87 13.94 -13.97 -6.16
C LYS A 87 13.33 -15.35 -6.40
N GLY A 88 12.25 -15.42 -7.19
CA GLY A 88 11.52 -16.66 -7.47
C GLY A 88 10.32 -16.93 -6.55
N SER A 89 10.20 -16.26 -5.41
CA SER A 89 9.02 -16.36 -4.54
C SER A 89 7.84 -15.52 -5.02
N SER A 90 8.04 -14.68 -6.02
CA SER A 90 7.09 -13.76 -6.61
C SER A 90 6.87 -13.99 -8.10
N MET A 91 5.79 -13.44 -8.65
CA MET A 91 5.74 -13.14 -10.08
C MET A 91 6.91 -12.22 -10.42
N THR A 92 7.53 -12.42 -11.59
CA THR A 92 8.65 -11.60 -12.01
C THR A 92 8.24 -10.14 -12.19
N ILE A 93 9.13 -9.22 -11.84
CA ILE A 93 8.78 -7.78 -11.82
C ILE A 93 8.43 -7.24 -13.21
N ASP A 94 9.03 -7.77 -14.28
CA ASP A 94 8.69 -7.41 -15.65
C ASP A 94 7.20 -7.67 -15.97
N LYS A 95 6.65 -8.80 -15.50
CA LYS A 95 5.23 -9.14 -15.67
C LYS A 95 4.31 -8.26 -14.82
N ILE A 96 4.73 -7.98 -13.58
CA ILE A 96 3.98 -7.09 -12.69
C ILE A 96 3.93 -5.69 -13.29
N ALA A 97 5.09 -5.12 -13.64
CA ALA A 97 5.21 -3.78 -14.20
C ALA A 97 4.47 -3.65 -15.54
N LYS A 98 4.60 -4.65 -16.43
CA LYS A 98 3.81 -4.73 -17.66
C LYS A 98 2.30 -4.76 -17.40
N SER A 99 1.86 -5.38 -16.33
CA SER A 99 0.44 -5.35 -15.97
C SER A 99 0.03 -3.96 -15.46
N PHE A 100 0.88 -3.30 -14.67
CA PHE A 100 0.65 -1.94 -14.16
C PHE A 100 0.58 -0.88 -15.28
N SER A 101 1.22 -1.10 -16.45
CA SER A 101 1.09 -0.17 -17.57
C SER A 101 -0.36 -0.02 -18.09
N ASN A 102 -1.27 -0.91 -17.68
CA ASN A 102 -2.70 -0.80 -17.95
C ASN A 102 -3.47 0.04 -16.92
N ILE A 103 -2.80 0.58 -15.90
CA ILE A 103 -3.41 1.53 -14.97
C ILE A 103 -3.60 2.86 -15.67
N THR A 104 -4.80 3.43 -15.56
CA THR A 104 -5.18 4.70 -16.18
C THR A 104 -5.52 5.74 -15.13
N SER A 105 -5.01 6.95 -15.30
CA SER A 105 -5.32 8.12 -14.48
C SER A 105 -4.95 9.40 -15.21
N LYS A 106 -5.52 10.53 -14.80
CA LYS A 106 -5.30 11.83 -15.44
C LYS A 106 -3.86 12.32 -15.35
N TYR A 107 -3.25 12.19 -14.18
CA TYR A 107 -1.89 12.68 -13.90
C TYR A 107 -0.82 11.59 -13.86
N GLY A 108 -1.18 10.35 -14.25
CA GLY A 108 -0.27 9.22 -14.28
C GLY A 108 -0.20 8.43 -12.96
N THR A 109 0.72 7.47 -12.95
CA THR A 109 0.93 6.55 -11.81
C THR A 109 2.31 6.79 -11.22
N TYR A 110 2.36 6.96 -9.90
CA TYR A 110 3.60 7.17 -9.14
C TYR A 110 3.75 6.09 -8.08
N ALA A 111 4.97 5.76 -7.74
CA ALA A 111 5.30 4.62 -6.90
C ALA A 111 6.44 4.94 -5.93
N VAL A 112 6.44 4.28 -4.77
CA VAL A 112 7.63 4.12 -3.92
C VAL A 112 7.96 2.64 -3.81
N ILE A 113 9.13 2.33 -3.29
CA ILE A 113 9.62 0.95 -3.10
C ILE A 113 9.36 0.53 -1.66
N GLY A 114 8.96 -0.74 -1.47
CA GLY A 114 8.82 -1.35 -0.16
C GLY A 114 10.01 -2.25 0.20
N ASN A 115 9.97 -2.80 1.40
CA ASN A 115 11.08 -3.62 1.90
C ASN A 115 11.22 -4.96 1.16
N HIS A 116 10.12 -5.61 0.73
CA HIS A 116 10.19 -6.82 -0.08
C HIS A 116 10.77 -6.55 -1.47
N ASP A 117 10.52 -5.39 -2.02
CA ASP A 117 11.12 -4.93 -3.28
C ASP A 117 12.61 -4.72 -3.10
N GLY A 118 13.02 -4.08 -1.99
CA GLY A 118 14.41 -3.87 -1.64
C GLY A 118 15.22 -5.16 -1.49
N TRP A 119 14.66 -6.16 -0.80
CA TRP A 119 15.31 -7.47 -0.62
C TRP A 119 15.46 -8.27 -1.91
N GLN A 120 14.59 -8.05 -2.90
CA GLN A 120 14.60 -8.81 -4.16
C GLN A 120 15.34 -8.10 -5.30
N GLY A 121 15.77 -6.86 -5.12
CA GLY A 121 16.57 -6.12 -6.10
C GLY A 121 15.94 -4.82 -6.53
N LYS A 122 16.07 -3.80 -5.68
CA LYS A 122 15.50 -2.45 -5.86
C LYS A 122 15.73 -1.87 -7.26
N GLU A 123 16.98 -1.93 -7.75
CA GLU A 123 17.37 -1.31 -9.02
C GLU A 123 16.63 -1.95 -10.21
N GLU A 124 16.48 -3.27 -10.20
CA GLU A 124 15.73 -3.98 -11.24
C GLU A 124 14.25 -3.64 -11.19
N ILE A 125 13.69 -3.55 -9.97
CA ILE A 125 12.26 -3.22 -9.77
C ILE A 125 11.97 -1.79 -10.23
N VAL A 126 12.79 -0.84 -9.84
CA VAL A 126 12.68 0.57 -10.29
C VAL A 126 12.73 0.63 -11.83
N LYS A 127 13.76 0.00 -12.43
CA LYS A 127 13.95 -0.02 -13.88
C LYS A 127 12.72 -0.58 -14.63
N GLU A 128 12.18 -1.69 -14.18
CA GLU A 128 11.02 -2.31 -14.84
C GLU A 128 9.73 -1.50 -14.64
N LEU A 129 9.54 -0.87 -13.47
CA LEU A 129 8.41 0.04 -13.24
C LEU A 129 8.49 1.26 -14.18
N GLU A 130 9.64 1.93 -14.24
CA GLU A 130 9.83 3.12 -15.07
C GLU A 130 9.71 2.83 -16.56
N LYS A 131 10.23 1.69 -17.04
CA LYS A 131 10.07 1.21 -18.40
C LYS A 131 8.58 1.02 -18.79
N ASN A 132 7.72 0.80 -17.81
CA ASN A 132 6.28 0.62 -18.00
C ASN A 132 5.47 1.86 -17.57
N ASN A 133 6.06 3.05 -17.63
CA ASN A 133 5.44 4.35 -17.34
C ASN A 133 4.94 4.53 -15.90
N ILE A 134 5.49 3.78 -14.95
CA ILE A 134 5.26 4.00 -13.52
C ILE A 134 6.44 4.81 -12.97
N LYS A 135 6.18 6.06 -12.57
CA LYS A 135 7.22 6.95 -12.08
C LYS A 135 7.59 6.63 -10.63
N VAL A 136 8.81 6.13 -10.41
CA VAL A 136 9.28 5.80 -9.05
C VAL A 136 9.86 7.04 -8.38
N LEU A 137 9.36 7.34 -7.17
CA LEU A 137 9.83 8.43 -6.34
C LEU A 137 10.79 7.87 -5.27
N PHE A 138 12.03 8.30 -5.35
CA PHE A 138 13.13 7.84 -4.52
C PHE A 138 13.86 9.02 -3.90
N ASN A 139 13.43 9.46 -2.71
CA ASN A 139 13.88 10.70 -2.07
C ASN A 139 13.79 11.90 -3.03
N ASN A 140 12.74 11.97 -3.80
CA ASN A 140 12.49 13.04 -4.76
C ASN A 140 10.99 13.33 -4.86
N ASN A 141 10.65 14.28 -5.72
CA ASN A 141 9.26 14.69 -5.92
C ASN A 141 8.98 15.06 -7.37
N VAL A 142 7.68 15.19 -7.64
CA VAL A 142 7.14 15.79 -8.86
C VAL A 142 6.06 16.76 -8.46
N CYS A 143 6.15 17.99 -8.93
CA CYS A 143 5.08 18.96 -8.78
C CYS A 143 4.25 18.99 -10.07
N LEU A 144 2.96 18.75 -9.92
CA LEU A 144 1.93 18.94 -10.92
C LEU A 144 1.37 20.37 -10.80
N GLU A 145 0.44 20.72 -11.67
CA GLU A 145 -0.15 22.06 -11.66
C GLU A 145 -0.76 22.43 -10.30
N LYS A 146 -1.45 21.47 -9.64
CA LYS A 146 -2.24 21.73 -8.43
C LYS A 146 -1.61 21.26 -7.13
N PHE A 147 -0.68 20.31 -7.17
CA PHE A 147 -0.08 19.71 -5.97
C PHE A 147 1.26 19.04 -6.30
N CYS A 148 2.08 18.83 -5.27
CA CYS A 148 3.30 18.05 -5.39
C CYS A 148 3.11 16.65 -4.77
N ILE A 149 3.76 15.66 -5.37
CA ILE A 149 3.87 14.30 -4.84
C ILE A 149 5.34 14.07 -4.53
N ALA A 150 5.64 13.76 -3.29
CA ALA A 150 6.98 13.38 -2.85
C ALA A 150 7.00 11.91 -2.46
N GLY A 151 8.11 11.23 -2.67
CA GLY A 151 8.31 9.87 -2.23
C GLY A 151 9.66 9.70 -1.55
N VAL A 152 9.68 8.94 -0.46
CA VAL A 152 10.91 8.59 0.26
C VAL A 152 11.30 7.15 -0.02
N ASP A 153 12.58 6.87 0.17
CA ASP A 153 13.11 5.50 0.15
C ASP A 153 12.54 4.68 1.31
N ASP A 154 12.61 3.36 1.20
CA ASP A 154 12.14 2.47 2.26
C ASP A 154 12.99 2.56 3.53
N MET A 155 12.33 2.49 4.69
CA MET A 155 12.98 2.63 6.00
C MET A 155 13.81 1.40 6.41
N GLN A 156 13.54 0.22 5.86
CA GLN A 156 14.20 -1.03 6.25
C GLN A 156 15.36 -1.41 5.30
N THR A 157 15.20 -1.12 4.01
CA THR A 157 16.14 -1.56 2.97
C THR A 157 16.83 -0.41 2.26
N GLY A 158 16.49 0.81 2.64
CA GLY A 158 16.97 2.03 2.03
C GLY A 158 17.43 3.06 3.03
N ASN A 159 17.46 4.30 2.56
CA ASN A 159 17.88 5.46 3.34
C ASN A 159 16.91 6.63 3.08
N PRO A 160 15.78 6.72 3.80
CA PRO A 160 14.77 7.75 3.59
C PRO A 160 15.32 9.14 3.93
N ASP A 161 15.20 10.07 3.00
CA ASP A 161 15.58 11.47 3.15
C ASP A 161 14.38 12.37 2.83
N ILE A 162 13.66 12.78 3.87
CA ILE A 162 12.46 13.62 3.75
C ILE A 162 12.84 15.01 3.23
N ASN A 163 13.98 15.57 3.64
CA ASN A 163 14.41 16.91 3.22
C ASN A 163 14.68 16.92 1.72
N LYS A 164 15.37 15.91 1.22
CA LYS A 164 15.62 15.75 -0.22
C LYS A 164 14.30 15.50 -0.98
N ALA A 165 13.43 14.64 -0.46
CA ALA A 165 12.13 14.36 -1.07
C ALA A 165 11.25 15.62 -1.18
N LEU A 166 11.34 16.52 -0.20
CA LEU A 166 10.54 17.75 -0.15
C LEU A 166 11.28 18.98 -0.68
N ASN A 167 12.44 18.81 -1.31
CA ASN A 167 13.19 19.94 -1.87
C ASN A 167 12.42 20.56 -3.04
N ASN A 168 12.34 21.89 -3.07
CA ASN A 168 11.62 22.67 -4.11
C ASN A 168 10.12 22.32 -4.24
N THR A 169 9.52 21.63 -3.28
CA THR A 169 8.06 21.41 -3.28
C THR A 169 7.31 22.67 -2.86
N LYS A 170 6.13 22.87 -3.47
CA LYS A 170 5.13 23.86 -3.07
C LYS A 170 3.89 23.14 -2.57
N ALA A 171 3.27 23.64 -1.49
CA ALA A 171 2.02 23.09 -0.99
C ALA A 171 0.90 23.26 -2.04
N PRO A 172 -0.09 22.35 -2.06
CA PRO A 172 -0.24 21.19 -1.22
C PRO A 172 0.68 20.02 -1.60
N ILE A 173 1.09 19.23 -0.60
CA ILE A 173 2.04 18.14 -0.76
C ILE A 173 1.44 16.81 -0.27
N ILE A 174 1.52 15.78 -1.09
CA ILE A 174 1.22 14.39 -0.73
C ILE A 174 2.55 13.66 -0.64
N LEU A 175 2.83 13.04 0.52
CA LEU A 175 4.03 12.26 0.75
C LEU A 175 3.72 10.76 0.67
N LEU A 176 4.46 10.02 -0.14
CA LEU A 176 4.46 8.56 -0.16
C LEU A 176 5.61 8.03 0.68
N SER A 177 5.29 7.12 1.58
CA SER A 177 6.25 6.27 2.29
C SER A 177 5.73 4.86 2.33
N HIS A 178 6.58 3.86 2.12
CA HIS A 178 6.11 2.48 2.33
C HIS A 178 5.71 2.26 3.79
N THR A 179 6.53 2.71 4.74
CA THR A 179 6.34 2.49 6.18
C THR A 179 5.73 3.70 6.88
N PRO A 180 4.65 3.56 7.69
CA PRO A 180 4.02 4.68 8.40
C PRO A 180 4.85 5.22 9.57
N ASP A 181 5.89 4.50 10.00
CA ASP A 181 6.77 4.89 11.09
C ASP A 181 7.55 6.18 10.83
N ILE A 182 7.49 6.70 9.59
CA ILE A 182 8.08 7.98 9.21
C ILE A 182 7.30 9.19 9.75
N ILE A 183 6.02 9.03 10.12
CA ILE A 183 5.12 10.17 10.40
C ILE A 183 5.63 11.16 11.46
N PRO A 184 6.34 10.76 12.52
CA PRO A 184 6.88 11.72 13.49
C PRO A 184 7.87 12.70 12.90
N ASP A 185 8.61 12.30 11.86
CA ASP A 185 9.65 13.09 11.22
C ASP A 185 9.13 13.95 10.05
N VAL A 186 7.90 13.69 9.58
CA VAL A 186 7.24 14.44 8.49
C VAL A 186 7.00 15.89 8.93
N PRO A 187 7.38 16.91 8.14
CA PRO A 187 7.11 18.30 8.49
C PRO A 187 5.64 18.69 8.27
N TYR A 188 5.17 19.72 8.97
CA TYR A 188 3.77 20.19 8.91
C TYR A 188 3.33 20.73 7.54
N LYS A 189 4.25 21.04 6.65
CA LYS A 189 3.92 21.48 5.28
C LYS A 189 3.34 20.37 4.40
N VAL A 190 3.42 19.09 4.83
CA VAL A 190 2.86 17.95 4.13
C VAL A 190 1.38 17.83 4.48
N ASN A 191 0.51 17.90 3.46
CA ASN A 191 -0.94 17.83 3.64
C ASN A 191 -1.44 16.43 4.00
N LEU A 192 -0.85 15.40 3.40
CA LEU A 192 -1.22 14.00 3.66
C LEU A 192 -0.03 13.08 3.41
N THR A 193 0.22 12.16 4.34
CA THR A 193 1.14 11.03 4.14
C THR A 193 0.33 9.77 3.83
N LEU A 194 0.77 8.99 2.84
CA LEU A 194 0.19 7.70 2.49
C LEU A 194 1.20 6.60 2.74
N ALA A 195 0.78 5.54 3.45
CA ALA A 195 1.66 4.44 3.81
C ALA A 195 0.99 3.06 3.74
N GLY A 196 1.80 2.01 3.60
CA GLY A 196 1.43 0.60 3.62
C GLY A 196 2.13 -0.17 4.74
N HIS A 197 2.79 -1.29 4.37
CA HIS A 197 3.71 -2.09 5.18
C HIS A 197 3.06 -2.90 6.32
N LEU A 198 2.11 -2.34 7.05
CA LEU A 198 1.56 -2.96 8.27
C LEU A 198 0.41 -3.93 7.99
N HIS A 199 -0.07 -4.01 6.75
CA HIS A 199 -1.16 -4.90 6.33
C HIS A 199 -2.42 -4.83 7.21
N GLY A 200 -2.64 -3.72 7.94
CA GLY A 200 -3.69 -3.65 8.95
C GLY A 200 -3.51 -4.64 10.10
N GLY A 201 -2.33 -5.26 10.23
CA GLY A 201 -2.04 -6.36 11.15
C GLY A 201 -2.40 -7.73 10.60
N GLN A 202 -2.92 -7.82 9.37
CA GLN A 202 -3.23 -9.03 8.59
C GLN A 202 -4.13 -10.06 9.29
N ILE A 203 -3.86 -10.39 10.57
CA ILE A 203 -4.66 -11.25 11.44
C ILE A 203 -5.09 -10.44 12.65
N ARG A 204 -6.36 -10.11 12.74
CA ARG A 204 -6.93 -9.22 13.76
C ARG A 204 -7.85 -9.97 14.71
N LEU A 205 -7.33 -10.31 15.86
CA LEU A 205 -8.11 -10.79 16.98
C LEU A 205 -8.56 -9.61 17.87
N PRO A 206 -9.66 -9.70 18.63
CA PRO A 206 -10.22 -8.55 19.35
C PRO A 206 -9.23 -7.79 20.25
N LYS A 207 -8.22 -8.48 20.78
CA LYS A 207 -7.20 -7.89 21.68
C LYS A 207 -5.77 -8.02 21.15
N ALA A 208 -5.54 -8.69 20.02
CA ALA A 208 -4.21 -8.98 19.50
C ALA A 208 -4.10 -8.58 18.03
N ILE A 209 -3.30 -7.55 17.77
CA ILE A 209 -2.82 -7.15 16.46
C ILE A 209 -1.31 -7.12 16.56
N ILE A 210 -0.63 -7.88 15.71
CA ILE A 210 0.83 -7.91 15.63
C ILE A 210 1.21 -7.09 14.39
N THR A 211 2.08 -6.10 14.57
CA THR A 211 2.58 -5.27 13.47
C THR A 211 4.07 -5.05 13.63
N PRO A 212 4.83 -5.00 12.51
CA PRO A 212 6.27 -4.72 12.52
C PRO A 212 6.57 -3.21 12.68
N SER A 213 5.83 -2.48 13.52
CA SER A 213 6.00 -1.06 13.76
C SER A 213 6.59 -0.80 15.14
N LYS A 214 7.54 0.14 15.24
CA LYS A 214 8.06 0.64 16.52
C LYS A 214 7.01 1.40 17.35
N TYR A 215 5.91 1.81 16.72
CA TYR A 215 4.76 2.45 17.37
C TYR A 215 3.63 1.48 17.71
N GLY A 216 3.87 0.16 17.55
CA GLY A 216 2.89 -0.88 17.83
C GLY A 216 1.63 -0.72 16.98
N LYS A 217 0.46 -0.67 17.62
CA LYS A 217 -0.83 -0.61 16.91
C LYS A 217 -1.19 0.79 16.38
N LYS A 218 -0.39 1.82 16.63
CA LYS A 218 -0.81 3.21 16.50
C LYS A 218 -1.14 3.63 15.05
N PHE A 219 -0.45 3.14 14.06
CA PHE A 219 -0.66 3.54 12.66
C PHE A 219 -0.97 2.35 11.78
N THR A 220 -1.63 1.33 12.36
CA THR A 220 -1.80 0.04 11.70
C THR A 220 -2.64 0.11 10.43
N ASN A 221 -3.68 0.96 10.41
CA ASN A 221 -4.57 1.13 9.26
C ASN A 221 -5.54 2.30 9.43
N GLY A 222 -5.98 2.88 8.32
CA GLY A 222 -6.96 3.96 8.30
C GLY A 222 -6.35 5.34 8.42
N TYR A 223 -7.20 6.34 8.59
CA TYR A 223 -6.79 7.73 8.74
C TYR A 223 -6.48 8.06 10.19
N TYR A 224 -5.37 8.76 10.39
CA TYR A 224 -4.93 9.27 11.69
C TYR A 224 -4.46 10.71 11.58
N GLU A 225 -4.67 11.46 12.66
CA GLU A 225 -3.98 12.72 12.92
C GLU A 225 -3.01 12.53 14.08
N TYR A 226 -1.74 12.78 13.83
CA TYR A 226 -0.70 12.69 14.82
C TYR A 226 0.03 14.01 14.97
N LYS A 227 -0.21 14.70 16.09
CA LYS A 227 0.38 16.02 16.37
C LYS A 227 0.21 16.98 15.18
N GLY A 228 -1.01 17.06 14.61
CA GLY A 228 -1.32 17.91 13.47
C GLY A 228 -0.84 17.42 12.10
N LYS A 229 -0.23 16.24 12.02
CA LYS A 229 0.19 15.59 10.77
C LYS A 229 -0.83 14.53 10.38
N LYS A 230 -1.27 14.54 9.12
CA LYS A 230 -2.28 13.61 8.59
C LYS A 230 -1.59 12.42 7.92
N ILE A 231 -2.05 11.20 8.24
CA ILE A 231 -1.59 9.97 7.59
C ILE A 231 -2.76 9.03 7.32
N TYR A 232 -2.73 8.39 6.17
CA TYR A 232 -3.55 7.24 5.86
C TYR A 232 -2.66 6.00 5.64
N THR A 233 -2.92 4.94 6.40
CA THR A 233 -2.25 3.64 6.23
C THR A 233 -3.25 2.63 5.69
N THR A 234 -2.94 1.99 4.56
CA THR A 234 -3.84 0.98 3.96
C THR A 234 -3.71 -0.38 4.63
N TYR A 235 -4.76 -1.21 4.47
CA TYR A 235 -4.72 -2.63 4.84
C TYR A 235 -3.86 -3.46 3.89
N GLY A 236 -3.42 -2.89 2.77
CA GLY A 236 -2.66 -3.60 1.76
C GLY A 236 -3.49 -4.63 0.98
N LEU A 237 -2.93 -5.13 -0.11
CA LEU A 237 -3.63 -6.01 -1.04
C LEU A 237 -3.27 -7.49 -0.86
N GLY A 238 -2.01 -7.79 -0.54
CA GLY A 238 -1.48 -9.13 -0.44
C GLY A 238 -1.42 -9.70 0.97
N THR A 239 -0.65 -10.74 1.12
CA THR A 239 -0.30 -11.34 2.41
C THR A 239 1.21 -11.44 2.51
N SER A 240 1.75 -11.15 3.71
CA SER A 240 3.17 -11.30 4.03
C SER A 240 3.35 -12.34 5.12
N ILE A 241 4.46 -13.09 5.09
CA ILE A 241 4.82 -14.16 6.02
C ILE A 241 3.81 -15.32 6.01
N LEU A 242 2.61 -15.12 6.54
CA LEU A 242 1.53 -16.11 6.55
C LEU A 242 0.57 -15.86 5.37
N PRO A 243 0.17 -16.90 4.60
CA PRO A 243 -0.71 -16.74 3.46
C PRO A 243 -2.19 -16.65 3.90
N MET A 244 -2.50 -15.83 4.91
CA MET A 244 -3.84 -15.74 5.48
C MET A 244 -4.16 -14.33 5.93
N ARG A 245 -5.45 -13.98 5.89
CA ARG A 245 -6.03 -12.79 6.51
C ARG A 245 -7.19 -13.19 7.41
N PHE A 246 -7.36 -12.51 8.51
CA PHE A 246 -8.50 -12.71 9.39
C PHE A 246 -8.99 -11.38 9.95
N ASN A 247 -10.26 -11.06 9.66
CA ASN A 247 -10.89 -9.77 9.99
C ASN A 247 -10.09 -8.56 9.46
N CYS A 248 -9.51 -8.72 8.24
CA CYS A 248 -8.60 -7.74 7.64
C CYS A 248 -8.61 -7.86 6.10
N LEU A 249 -9.68 -7.41 5.47
CA LEU A 249 -9.89 -7.52 4.02
C LEU A 249 -8.83 -6.73 3.23
N PRO A 250 -8.35 -7.26 2.08
CA PRO A 250 -7.55 -6.51 1.12
C PRO A 250 -8.24 -5.24 0.65
N GLU A 251 -7.49 -4.14 0.53
CA GLU A 251 -8.05 -2.81 0.31
C GLU A 251 -7.37 -2.06 -0.83
N ILE A 252 -8.18 -1.42 -1.68
CA ILE A 252 -7.81 -0.26 -2.47
C ILE A 252 -8.43 0.95 -1.81
N ALA A 253 -7.64 1.98 -1.49
CA ALA A 253 -8.14 3.21 -0.90
C ALA A 253 -8.43 4.26 -2.00
N VAL A 254 -9.62 4.85 -1.96
CA VAL A 254 -10.02 6.00 -2.78
C VAL A 254 -10.13 7.20 -1.85
N ILE A 255 -9.24 8.16 -2.02
CA ILE A 255 -9.17 9.34 -1.16
C ILE A 255 -9.67 10.54 -1.95
N GLU A 256 -10.67 11.22 -1.40
CA GLU A 256 -11.29 12.41 -1.96
C GLU A 256 -11.20 13.55 -0.93
N PHE A 257 -10.99 14.77 -1.41
CA PHE A 257 -10.82 15.94 -0.56
C PHE A 257 -12.02 16.89 -0.73
N ASP A 258 -12.60 17.32 0.40
CA ASP A 258 -13.74 18.22 0.52
C ASP A 258 -13.43 19.45 1.40
#